data_a509fdc8a2eaf3fc01bd9a37f97289ac
#
_entry.id   a509fdc8a2eaf3fc01bd9a37f97289ac
#
_cell.length_a   1.000
_cell.length_b   1.000
_cell.length_c   1.000
_cell.angle_alpha   90.00
_cell.angle_beta   90.00
_cell.angle_gamma   90.00
#
_symmetry.space_group_name_H-M   'P 1'
#
loop_
_entity.id
_entity.type
_entity.pdbx_description
1 polymer ?
#
loop_
_entity_poly.entity_id
_entity_poly.type
_entity_poly.pdbx_seq_one_letter_code
_entity_poly.pdbx_strand_id
1 'polypeptide(L)'
;ISSYPMKGTIDATLPDAVQTLMNDGKEAAEHATIVDLIRNDLSIVASHVWVERYRYMDVLQTNRGPILQTSSEICGELPEDYKRQLGDILFSMLPAGSITGAPKKKTMQIIREAEGYERGFYTGITGYFDGDNMDSAVMIRFVEQEADGMYFKSGGGITFKSDARSEYEEMKQKIYVPIY
;
A
#
# COMPACT_ATOMS: atom_id res chain seq x y z
N ILE A 1 1.97 15.75 6.89
CA ILE A 1 2.12 14.50 6.13
C ILE A 1 0.76 13.84 5.95
N SER A 2 0.50 13.30 4.76
CA SER A 2 -0.71 12.55 4.50
C SER A 2 -0.40 11.20 3.88
N SER A 3 -1.22 10.19 4.17
CA SER A 3 -1.12 8.86 3.56
C SER A 3 -2.50 8.41 3.07
N TYR A 4 -2.51 7.76 1.92
CA TYR A 4 -3.73 7.38 1.20
C TYR A 4 -3.79 5.87 0.98
N PRO A 5 -4.08 5.08 2.03
CA PRO A 5 -4.24 3.64 1.86
C PRO A 5 -5.47 3.31 1.02
N MET A 6 -5.29 2.37 0.12
CA MET A 6 -6.33 1.85 -0.76
C MET A 6 -6.52 0.36 -0.53
N LYS A 7 -7.77 -0.08 -0.35
CA LYS A 7 -8.10 -1.50 -0.18
C LYS A 7 -9.55 -1.76 -0.60
N GLY A 8 -9.75 -2.80 -1.37
CA GLY A 8 -11.04 -3.14 -1.96
C GLY A 8 -11.23 -2.50 -3.33
N THR A 9 -11.48 -3.35 -4.32
CA THR A 9 -11.62 -2.94 -5.73
C THR A 9 -12.76 -3.74 -6.36
N ILE A 10 -13.57 -3.07 -7.17
CA ILE A 10 -14.65 -3.69 -7.93
C ILE A 10 -14.79 -3.02 -9.30
N ASP A 11 -15.26 -3.75 -10.29
CA ASP A 11 -15.62 -3.18 -11.60
C ASP A 11 -16.73 -2.13 -11.43
N ALA A 12 -16.45 -0.89 -11.85
CA ALA A 12 -17.40 0.22 -11.70
C ALA A 12 -18.62 0.11 -12.62
N THR A 13 -18.59 -0.77 -13.62
CA THR A 13 -19.70 -0.98 -14.56
C THR A 13 -20.78 -1.95 -14.01
N LEU A 14 -20.47 -2.66 -12.92
CA LEU A 14 -21.44 -3.56 -12.30
C LEU A 14 -22.59 -2.81 -11.67
N PRO A 15 -23.82 -3.34 -11.75
CA PRO A 15 -24.93 -2.81 -10.99
C PRO A 15 -24.61 -2.79 -9.49
N ASP A 16 -24.96 -1.72 -8.81
CA ASP A 16 -24.78 -1.56 -7.36
C ASP A 16 -23.33 -1.76 -6.86
N ALA A 17 -22.31 -1.53 -7.74
CA ALA A 17 -20.89 -1.71 -7.42
C ALA A 17 -20.47 -0.99 -6.13
N VAL A 18 -20.92 0.26 -5.94
CA VAL A 18 -20.67 1.03 -4.72
C VAL A 18 -21.20 0.33 -3.49
N GLN A 19 -22.47 -0.07 -3.54
CA GLN A 19 -23.16 -0.71 -2.42
C GLN A 19 -22.51 -2.05 -2.09
N THR A 20 -22.18 -2.83 -3.11
CA THR A 20 -21.52 -4.12 -2.98
C THR A 20 -20.18 -3.98 -2.27
N LEU A 21 -19.33 -3.05 -2.73
CA LEU A 21 -18.01 -2.83 -2.14
C LEU A 21 -18.09 -2.27 -0.72
N MET A 22 -19.00 -1.32 -0.47
CA MET A 22 -19.16 -0.73 0.86
C MET A 22 -19.72 -1.71 1.89
N ASN A 23 -20.53 -2.67 1.48
CA ASN A 23 -21.13 -3.68 2.35
C ASN A 23 -20.26 -4.94 2.51
N ASP A 24 -19.13 -5.06 1.78
CA ASP A 24 -18.23 -6.18 1.94
C ASP A 24 -17.52 -6.10 3.30
N GLY A 25 -17.90 -7.01 4.21
CA GLY A 25 -17.37 -7.06 5.57
C GLY A 25 -15.90 -7.47 5.64
N LYS A 26 -15.43 -8.30 4.68
CA LYS A 26 -14.01 -8.68 4.59
C LYS A 26 -13.16 -7.46 4.19
N GLU A 27 -13.54 -6.81 3.10
CA GLU A 27 -12.84 -5.62 2.62
C GLU A 27 -12.86 -4.48 3.65
N ALA A 28 -13.98 -4.32 4.37
CA ALA A 28 -14.08 -3.34 5.46
C ALA A 28 -13.10 -3.63 6.60
N ALA A 29 -12.99 -4.88 7.04
CA ALA A 29 -12.07 -5.27 8.11
C ALA A 29 -10.60 -5.13 7.70
N GLU A 30 -10.26 -5.51 6.47
CA GLU A 30 -8.92 -5.36 5.93
C GLU A 30 -8.54 -3.88 5.77
N HIS A 31 -9.48 -3.05 5.31
CA HIS A 31 -9.28 -1.60 5.18
C HIS A 31 -9.06 -0.94 6.56
N ALA A 32 -9.86 -1.31 7.56
CA ALA A 32 -9.68 -0.81 8.93
C ALA A 32 -8.30 -1.18 9.49
N THR A 33 -7.83 -2.39 9.23
CA THR A 33 -6.51 -2.86 9.65
C THR A 33 -5.39 -2.02 9.02
N ILE A 34 -5.47 -1.76 7.70
CA ILE A 34 -4.47 -0.94 7.01
C ILE A 34 -4.47 0.50 7.52
N VAL A 35 -5.64 1.08 7.75
CA VAL A 35 -5.75 2.44 8.32
C VAL A 35 -5.08 2.51 9.69
N ASP A 36 -5.28 1.51 10.54
CA ASP A 36 -4.65 1.49 11.86
C ASP A 36 -3.13 1.32 11.80
N LEU A 37 -2.64 0.45 10.92
CA LEU A 37 -1.21 0.29 10.69
C LEU A 37 -0.54 1.59 10.22
N ILE A 38 -1.18 2.33 9.30
CA ILE A 38 -0.65 3.60 8.80
C ILE A 38 -0.73 4.70 9.87
N ARG A 39 -1.82 4.76 10.64
CA ARG A 39 -1.87 5.66 11.80
C ARG A 39 -0.70 5.43 12.75
N ASN A 40 -0.39 4.17 13.01
CA ASN A 40 0.73 3.77 13.85
C ASN A 40 2.07 4.22 13.27
N ASP A 41 2.28 4.05 11.95
CA ASP A 41 3.49 4.49 11.27
C ASP A 41 3.64 6.01 11.32
N LEU A 42 2.59 6.76 11.00
CA LEU A 42 2.62 8.23 11.07
C LEU A 42 2.85 8.74 12.50
N SER A 43 2.37 8.04 13.53
CA SER A 43 2.57 8.41 14.93
C SER A 43 4.02 8.32 15.40
N ILE A 44 4.91 7.70 14.63
CA ILE A 44 6.35 7.68 14.90
C ILE A 44 6.97 9.06 14.63
N VAL A 45 6.45 9.78 13.65
CA VAL A 45 7.06 11.01 13.11
C VAL A 45 6.19 12.26 13.26
N ALA A 46 4.93 12.11 13.62
CA ALA A 46 3.95 13.19 13.74
C ALA A 46 3.46 13.34 15.19
N SER A 47 3.28 14.58 15.63
CA SER A 47 2.80 14.91 16.98
C SER A 47 1.32 14.65 17.19
N HIS A 48 0.54 14.76 16.10
CA HIS A 48 -0.90 14.50 16.07
C HIS A 48 -1.25 13.76 14.78
N VAL A 49 -2.04 12.70 14.90
CA VAL A 49 -2.46 11.88 13.74
C VAL A 49 -3.97 11.68 13.79
N TRP A 50 -4.64 11.96 12.66
CA TRP A 50 -6.08 11.77 12.53
C TRP A 50 -6.47 11.20 11.18
N VAL A 51 -7.70 10.66 11.08
CA VAL A 51 -8.27 10.22 9.81
C VAL A 51 -9.14 11.36 9.27
N GLU A 52 -8.70 11.97 8.19
CA GLU A 52 -9.41 13.07 7.53
C GLU A 52 -10.63 12.57 6.78
N ARG A 53 -10.47 11.49 6.02
CA ARG A 53 -11.56 10.82 5.31
C ARG A 53 -11.43 9.31 5.44
N TYR A 54 -12.51 8.64 5.78
CA TYR A 54 -12.52 7.19 5.96
C TYR A 54 -13.37 6.49 4.92
N ARG A 55 -12.81 5.47 4.24
CA ARG A 55 -13.47 4.62 3.25
C ARG A 55 -14.28 5.39 2.21
N TYR A 56 -13.72 6.44 1.64
CA TYR A 56 -14.33 7.09 0.49
C TYR A 56 -14.05 6.32 -0.81
N MET A 57 -14.84 6.62 -1.84
CA MET A 57 -14.75 5.92 -3.12
C MET A 57 -14.00 6.74 -4.13
N ASP A 58 -13.02 6.11 -4.78
CA ASP A 58 -12.33 6.63 -5.94
C ASP A 58 -12.74 5.88 -7.20
N VAL A 59 -12.91 6.58 -8.31
CA VAL A 59 -13.11 6.02 -9.64
C VAL A 59 -11.80 6.08 -10.40
N LEU A 60 -11.22 4.94 -10.69
CA LEU A 60 -9.97 4.84 -11.43
C LEU A 60 -10.24 4.36 -12.86
N GLN A 61 -9.72 5.11 -13.83
CA GLN A 61 -9.78 4.70 -15.24
C GLN A 61 -8.62 3.77 -15.54
N THR A 62 -8.91 2.58 -16.04
CA THR A 62 -7.90 1.62 -16.49
C THR A 62 -8.10 1.29 -17.96
N ASN A 63 -7.11 0.67 -18.60
CA ASN A 63 -7.25 0.20 -19.98
C ASN A 63 -8.24 -0.97 -20.14
N ARG A 64 -8.69 -1.56 -19.02
CA ARG A 64 -9.72 -2.63 -18.98
C ARG A 64 -11.10 -2.12 -18.59
N GLY A 65 -11.24 -0.80 -18.40
CA GLY A 65 -12.46 -0.14 -17.94
C GLY A 65 -12.30 0.53 -16.58
N PRO A 66 -13.33 1.27 -16.14
CA PRO A 66 -13.31 1.94 -14.86
C PRO A 66 -13.47 0.95 -13.70
N ILE A 67 -12.74 1.19 -12.63
CA ILE A 67 -12.87 0.46 -11.38
C ILE A 67 -13.21 1.42 -10.23
N LEU A 68 -13.94 0.93 -9.24
CA LEU A 68 -14.11 1.59 -7.96
C LEU A 68 -13.11 1.03 -6.96
N GLN A 69 -12.55 1.92 -6.17
CA GLN A 69 -11.62 1.56 -5.10
C GLN A 69 -11.95 2.33 -3.83
N THR A 70 -11.90 1.67 -2.67
CA THR A 70 -12.02 2.38 -1.39
C THR A 70 -10.66 2.89 -0.94
N SER A 71 -10.64 4.16 -0.54
CA SER A 71 -9.47 4.88 -0.03
C SER A 71 -9.77 5.50 1.33
N SER A 72 -8.74 5.80 2.08
CA SER A 72 -8.81 6.69 3.24
C SER A 72 -7.71 7.71 3.17
N GLU A 73 -7.88 8.83 3.86
CA GLU A 73 -6.86 9.85 4.02
C GLU A 73 -6.52 9.98 5.51
N ILE A 74 -5.25 9.74 5.83
CA ILE A 74 -4.74 9.81 7.19
C ILE A 74 -3.69 10.89 7.21
N CYS A 75 -3.86 11.85 8.10
CA CYS A 75 -2.99 13.02 8.21
C CYS A 75 -2.22 13.02 9.52
N GLY A 76 -1.07 13.69 9.52
CA GLY A 76 -0.25 13.92 10.70
C GLY A 76 0.50 15.24 10.65
N GLU A 77 0.67 15.86 11.80
CA GLU A 77 1.43 17.11 11.94
C GLU A 77 2.92 16.82 12.12
N LEU A 78 3.73 17.20 11.12
CA LEU A 78 5.18 17.12 11.20
C LEU A 78 5.76 18.28 12.03
N PRO A 79 6.96 18.12 12.61
CA PRO A 79 7.68 19.23 13.25
C PRO A 79 8.02 20.33 12.24
N GLU A 80 8.17 21.57 12.70
CA GLU A 80 8.43 22.73 11.84
C GLU A 80 9.70 22.59 10.96
N ASP A 81 10.69 21.87 11.45
CA ASP A 81 11.97 21.64 10.76
C ASP A 81 11.98 20.34 9.91
N TYR A 82 10.82 19.76 9.61
CA TYR A 82 10.69 18.48 8.88
C TYR A 82 11.50 18.40 7.58
N LYS A 83 11.66 19.53 6.88
CA LYS A 83 12.44 19.57 5.62
C LYS A 83 13.90 19.16 5.79
N ARG A 84 14.49 19.41 6.97
CA ARG A 84 15.87 19.01 7.30
C ARG A 84 15.97 17.53 7.68
N GLN A 85 14.86 16.93 8.06
CA GLN A 85 14.78 15.56 8.58
C GLN A 85 13.99 14.63 7.65
N LEU A 86 13.71 15.03 6.41
CA LEU A 86 12.83 14.30 5.50
C LEU A 86 13.26 12.84 5.31
N GLY A 87 14.55 12.58 5.17
CA GLY A 87 15.10 11.24 5.09
C GLY A 87 14.86 10.41 6.35
N ASP A 88 15.10 10.98 7.52
CA ASP A 88 14.90 10.32 8.81
C ASP A 88 13.42 10.02 9.06
N ILE A 89 12.53 10.96 8.69
CA ILE A 89 11.07 10.78 8.74
C ILE A 89 10.66 9.56 7.91
N LEU A 90 11.11 9.49 6.66
CA LEU A 90 10.80 8.35 5.79
C LEU A 90 11.37 7.05 6.32
N PHE A 91 12.64 7.03 6.71
CA PHE A 91 13.30 5.83 7.23
C PHE A 91 12.67 5.30 8.52
N SER A 92 12.21 6.18 9.40
CA SER A 92 11.57 5.81 10.66
C SER A 92 10.25 5.05 10.47
N MET A 93 9.53 5.34 9.38
CA MET A 93 8.28 4.66 9.05
C MET A 93 8.50 3.31 8.34
N LEU A 94 9.69 3.08 7.77
CA LEU A 94 9.98 1.86 7.01
C LEU A 94 10.41 0.68 7.92
N PRO A 95 10.14 -0.54 7.45
CA PRO A 95 9.27 -0.86 6.33
C PRO A 95 7.81 -0.52 6.64
N ALA A 96 7.05 -0.15 5.60
CA ALA A 96 5.66 0.28 5.75
C ALA A 96 4.80 -0.80 6.43
N GLY A 97 3.95 -0.39 7.38
CA GLY A 97 3.05 -1.29 8.09
C GLY A 97 2.07 -2.02 7.16
N SER A 98 1.65 -1.36 6.07
CA SER A 98 0.82 -1.96 5.02
C SER A 98 1.48 -3.15 4.29
N ILE A 99 2.82 -3.24 4.34
CA ILE A 99 3.58 -4.35 3.74
C ILE A 99 3.86 -5.44 4.78
N THR A 100 4.26 -5.04 5.97
CA THR A 100 4.70 -5.99 6.99
C THR A 100 3.56 -6.56 7.82
N GLY A 101 2.48 -5.80 7.99
CA GLY A 101 1.50 -6.09 9.04
C GLY A 101 2.08 -5.82 10.43
N ALA A 102 1.44 -6.36 11.46
CA ALA A 102 1.85 -6.24 12.85
C ALA A 102 1.93 -7.62 13.54
N PRO A 103 2.88 -7.80 14.49
CA PRO A 103 3.98 -6.91 14.90
C PRO A 103 5.11 -6.89 13.86
N LYS A 104 5.56 -5.71 13.42
CA LYS A 104 6.53 -5.54 12.32
C LYS A 104 7.77 -6.44 12.44
N LYS A 105 8.43 -6.47 13.59
CA LYS A 105 9.67 -7.27 13.78
C LYS A 105 9.46 -8.76 13.52
N LYS A 106 8.34 -9.31 14.00
CA LYS A 106 8.06 -10.74 13.84
C LYS A 106 7.68 -11.11 12.42
N THR A 107 6.83 -10.28 11.79
CA THR A 107 6.42 -10.50 10.40
C THR A 107 7.58 -10.33 9.42
N MET A 108 8.46 -9.35 9.63
CA MET A 108 9.69 -9.21 8.84
C MET A 108 10.60 -10.45 8.93
N GLN A 109 10.74 -11.02 10.13
CA GLN A 109 11.50 -12.27 10.30
C GLN A 109 10.86 -13.41 9.50
N ILE A 110 9.54 -13.58 9.61
CA ILE A 110 8.80 -14.62 8.89
C ILE A 110 8.94 -14.43 7.37
N ILE A 111 8.80 -13.21 6.87
CA ILE A 111 8.95 -12.89 5.44
C ILE A 111 10.36 -13.29 4.96
N ARG A 112 11.41 -12.88 5.69
CA ARG A 112 12.79 -13.22 5.33
C ARG A 112 13.04 -14.72 5.31
N GLU A 113 12.53 -15.44 6.29
CA GLU A 113 12.66 -16.90 6.39
C GLU A 113 11.89 -17.62 5.27
N ALA A 114 10.68 -17.11 4.92
CA ALA A 114 9.82 -17.74 3.92
C ALA A 114 10.29 -17.48 2.48
N GLU A 115 10.76 -16.28 2.19
CA GLU A 115 11.14 -15.90 0.82
C GLU A 115 12.55 -16.37 0.45
N GLY A 116 13.50 -16.30 1.37
CA GLY A 116 14.86 -16.79 1.16
C GLY A 116 15.68 -15.99 0.12
N TYR A 117 15.26 -14.77 -0.24
CA TYR A 117 15.97 -13.87 -1.15
C TYR A 117 15.88 -12.41 -0.69
N GLU A 118 16.74 -11.56 -1.23
CA GLU A 118 16.72 -10.13 -0.95
C GLU A 118 15.75 -9.42 -1.90
N ARG A 119 14.83 -8.64 -1.33
CA ARG A 119 13.78 -7.93 -2.10
C ARG A 119 14.29 -6.78 -2.96
N GLY A 120 15.49 -6.25 -2.69
CA GLY A 120 16.01 -5.08 -3.37
C GLY A 120 15.08 -3.87 -3.20
N PHE A 121 14.65 -3.29 -4.30
CA PHE A 121 13.70 -2.16 -4.28
C PHE A 121 12.24 -2.57 -4.01
N TYR A 122 11.91 -3.85 -4.15
CA TYR A 122 10.53 -4.31 -3.94
C TYR A 122 10.08 -4.09 -2.50
N THR A 123 8.95 -3.43 -2.33
CA THR A 123 8.38 -2.97 -1.06
C THR A 123 9.18 -1.87 -0.33
N GLY A 124 10.18 -1.31 -1.00
CA GLY A 124 10.83 -0.07 -0.59
C GLY A 124 9.95 1.15 -0.88
N ILE A 125 10.56 2.31 -0.93
CA ILE A 125 9.87 3.57 -1.23
C ILE A 125 10.52 4.26 -2.43
N THR A 126 9.70 4.86 -3.27
CA THR A 126 10.12 5.80 -4.31
C THR A 126 9.37 7.10 -4.13
N GLY A 127 9.95 8.21 -4.58
CA GLY A 127 9.29 9.50 -4.47
C GLY A 127 9.95 10.58 -5.31
N TYR A 128 9.24 11.68 -5.42
CA TYR A 128 9.68 12.91 -6.06
C TYR A 128 9.62 14.04 -5.04
N PHE A 129 10.68 14.81 -4.94
CA PHE A 129 10.80 15.98 -4.08
C PHE A 129 11.11 17.21 -4.93
N ASP A 130 10.28 18.24 -4.88
CA ASP A 130 10.42 19.48 -5.64
C ASP A 130 11.17 20.60 -4.89
N GLY A 131 11.64 20.31 -3.67
CA GLY A 131 12.27 21.28 -2.76
C GLY A 131 11.35 21.74 -1.63
N ASP A 132 10.05 21.64 -1.80
CA ASP A 132 9.03 21.98 -0.81
C ASP A 132 8.10 20.84 -0.46
N ASN A 133 7.66 20.09 -1.45
CA ASN A 133 6.70 18.99 -1.30
C ASN A 133 7.33 17.67 -1.73
N MET A 134 6.89 16.61 -1.10
CA MET A 134 7.28 15.25 -1.47
C MET A 134 6.05 14.40 -1.76
N ASP A 135 6.04 13.76 -2.92
CA ASP A 135 5.11 12.70 -3.25
C ASP A 135 5.87 11.37 -3.30
N SER A 136 5.34 10.36 -2.62
CA SER A 136 6.01 9.07 -2.49
C SER A 136 5.05 7.90 -2.46
N ALA A 137 5.52 6.75 -2.90
CA ALA A 137 4.77 5.51 -2.88
C ALA A 137 5.63 4.31 -2.52
N VAL A 138 4.99 3.29 -1.95
CA VAL A 138 5.62 1.98 -1.77
C VAL A 138 5.81 1.33 -3.14
N MET A 139 7.02 0.83 -3.39
CA MET A 139 7.38 0.20 -4.67
C MET A 139 6.79 -1.20 -4.78
N ILE A 140 5.63 -1.29 -5.41
CA ILE A 140 4.96 -2.53 -5.79
C ILE A 140 4.52 -2.45 -7.25
N ARG A 141 4.33 -3.60 -7.90
CA ARG A 141 3.83 -3.67 -9.29
C ARG A 141 4.65 -2.83 -10.27
N PHE A 142 5.94 -3.07 -10.31
CA PHE A 142 6.86 -2.41 -11.23
C PHE A 142 7.74 -3.42 -11.93
N VAL A 143 8.39 -2.97 -13.01
CA VAL A 143 9.38 -3.75 -13.74
C VAL A 143 10.76 -3.35 -13.26
N GLU A 144 11.51 -4.31 -12.75
CA GLU A 144 12.92 -4.16 -12.40
C GLU A 144 13.79 -4.71 -13.51
N GLN A 145 14.78 -3.93 -13.93
CA GLN A 145 15.78 -4.38 -14.88
C GLN A 145 17.00 -4.90 -14.13
N GLU A 146 17.30 -6.16 -14.31
CA GLU A 146 18.48 -6.82 -13.76
C GLU A 146 19.47 -7.16 -14.91
N ALA A 147 20.62 -7.70 -14.57
CA ALA A 147 21.67 -7.99 -15.55
C ALA A 147 21.25 -9.04 -16.62
N ASP A 148 20.38 -9.95 -16.25
CA ASP A 148 19.91 -11.09 -17.07
C ASP A 148 18.48 -10.91 -17.63
N GLY A 149 17.77 -9.84 -17.26
CA GLY A 149 16.42 -9.61 -17.78
C GLY A 149 15.60 -8.55 -17.07
N MET A 150 14.33 -8.52 -17.41
CA MET A 150 13.32 -7.66 -16.78
C MET A 150 12.37 -8.52 -15.95
N TYR A 151 12.15 -8.12 -14.73
CA TYR A 151 11.31 -8.83 -13.77
C TYR A 151 10.16 -7.96 -13.28
N PHE A 152 8.94 -8.43 -13.45
CA PHE A 152 7.78 -7.76 -12.86
C PHE A 152 7.64 -8.17 -11.39
N LYS A 153 7.76 -7.20 -10.50
CA LYS A 153 7.65 -7.41 -9.05
C LYS A 153 6.19 -7.28 -8.62
N SER A 154 5.61 -8.38 -8.16
CA SER A 154 4.22 -8.45 -7.67
C SER A 154 4.14 -9.33 -6.43
N GLY A 155 3.13 -9.10 -5.60
CA GLY A 155 2.88 -9.91 -4.41
C GLY A 155 1.53 -9.62 -3.79
N GLY A 156 1.20 -10.36 -2.75
CA GLY A 156 -0.04 -10.25 -2.00
C GLY A 156 0.19 -10.26 -0.49
N GLY A 157 -0.82 -9.89 0.27
CA GLY A 157 -0.82 -9.98 1.73
C GLY A 157 -1.30 -11.36 2.19
N ILE A 158 -0.45 -12.10 2.88
CA ILE A 158 -0.78 -13.43 3.40
C ILE A 158 -1.23 -13.33 4.85
N THR A 159 -2.38 -13.91 5.15
CA THR A 159 -2.93 -14.02 6.50
C THR A 159 -3.22 -15.48 6.86
N PHE A 160 -3.60 -15.75 8.11
CA PHE A 160 -3.96 -17.10 8.53
C PHE A 160 -5.23 -17.65 7.85
N LYS A 161 -6.02 -16.78 7.21
CA LYS A 161 -7.21 -17.13 6.44
C LYS A 161 -6.95 -17.29 4.95
N SER A 162 -5.74 -16.98 4.50
CA SER A 162 -5.40 -17.04 3.08
C SER A 162 -5.38 -18.48 2.58
N ASP A 163 -5.96 -18.69 1.41
CA ASP A 163 -5.83 -19.92 0.63
C ASP A 163 -4.71 -19.75 -0.40
N ALA A 164 -3.71 -20.61 -0.36
CA ALA A 164 -2.49 -20.48 -1.16
C ALA A 164 -2.75 -20.38 -2.67
N ARG A 165 -3.75 -21.10 -3.19
CA ARG A 165 -4.09 -21.08 -4.61
C ARG A 165 -4.77 -19.78 -4.99
N SER A 166 -5.70 -19.32 -4.17
CA SER A 166 -6.40 -18.05 -4.38
C SER A 166 -5.42 -16.87 -4.36
N GLU A 167 -4.51 -16.83 -3.39
CA GLU A 167 -3.50 -15.77 -3.27
C GLU A 167 -2.53 -15.77 -4.48
N TYR A 168 -2.14 -16.95 -4.96
CA TYR A 168 -1.30 -17.08 -6.14
C TYR A 168 -2.01 -16.58 -7.41
N GLU A 169 -3.28 -16.93 -7.61
CA GLU A 169 -4.07 -16.43 -8.73
C GLU A 169 -4.27 -14.91 -8.65
N GLU A 170 -4.53 -14.37 -7.46
CA GLU A 170 -4.63 -12.92 -7.23
C GLU A 170 -3.31 -12.21 -7.58
N MET A 171 -2.18 -12.77 -7.14
CA MET A 171 -0.86 -12.23 -7.49
C MET A 171 -0.65 -12.18 -9.00
N LYS A 172 -1.03 -13.23 -9.74
CA LYS A 172 -0.94 -13.26 -11.22
C LYS A 172 -1.84 -12.23 -11.87
N GLN A 173 -3.06 -12.04 -11.37
CA GLN A 173 -3.99 -11.03 -11.89
C GLN A 173 -3.46 -9.60 -11.72
N LYS A 174 -2.64 -9.37 -10.70
CA LYS A 174 -1.98 -8.08 -10.44
C LYS A 174 -0.83 -7.78 -11.39
N ILE A 175 -0.36 -8.77 -12.18
CA ILE A 175 0.69 -8.55 -13.18
C ILE A 175 0.07 -7.82 -14.37
N TYR A 176 0.39 -6.55 -14.46
CA TYR A 176 -0.13 -5.67 -15.49
C TYR A 176 0.94 -4.64 -15.89
N VAL A 177 1.33 -4.68 -17.15
CA VAL A 177 2.25 -3.68 -17.72
C VAL A 177 1.42 -2.76 -18.62
N PRO A 178 1.32 -1.45 -18.29
CA PRO A 178 0.58 -0.49 -19.12
C PRO A 178 1.38 -0.19 -20.39
N ILE A 179 1.19 -1.03 -21.39
CA ILE A 179 1.73 -0.81 -22.75
C ILE A 179 0.61 -0.12 -23.55
N TYR A 180 0.86 1.09 -23.99
CA TYR A 180 -0.04 1.92 -24.83
C TYR A 180 0.44 1.91 -26.26
#